data_59496148fe38127b9d4195e41fb6817e
#
_entry.id   59496148fe38127b9d4195e41fb6817e
#
_cell.length_a   1.000
_cell.length_b   1.000
_cell.length_c   1.000
_cell.angle_alpha   90.00
_cell.angle_beta   90.00
_cell.angle_gamma   90.00
#
_symmetry.space_group_name_H-M   'P 1'
#
loop_
_entity.id
_entity.type
_entity.pdbx_description
1 polymer ?
#
loop_
_entity_poly.entity_id
_entity_poly.type
_entity_poly.pdbx_seq_one_letter_code
_entity_poly.pdbx_strand_id
1 'polypeptide(L)'
;LRRLGRDLVSATSWDLGELDALLLERVLRASSSSSALEEGWFLKELVTRFGLSREELARRFDRTTSWISRRLGLVMDLPPAVQEHVRTGAIGPHAAMRYLVPLARANERDCEKLAVAIAPARPSSRDLGVLYTTYVGGNERTRALVVSDPALVLRARAEREREGKGDGTPAERLLEDLRVASGVMHRASSRLRRGALDDAN
;
A
#
# COMPACT_ATOMS: atom_id res chain seq x y z
N LEU A 1 -33.53 -12.71 -15.73
CA LEU A 1 -34.09 -13.83 -16.49
C LEU A 1 -35.39 -13.42 -17.20
N ARG A 2 -36.39 -12.85 -16.51
CA ARG A 2 -37.64 -12.39 -17.10
C ARG A 2 -37.44 -11.39 -18.24
N ARG A 3 -36.44 -10.45 -18.13
CA ARG A 3 -36.08 -9.51 -19.20
C ARG A 3 -35.45 -10.15 -20.43
N LEU A 4 -34.99 -11.40 -20.34
CA LEU A 4 -34.37 -12.17 -21.42
C LEU A 4 -35.34 -13.21 -22.00
N GLY A 5 -36.61 -13.22 -21.58
CA GLY A 5 -37.62 -14.18 -22.04
C GLY A 5 -37.27 -15.65 -21.72
N ARG A 6 -36.47 -15.88 -20.66
CA ARG A 6 -36.07 -17.23 -20.25
C ARG A 6 -36.83 -17.62 -18.99
N ASP A 7 -37.62 -18.67 -19.07
CA ASP A 7 -38.41 -19.20 -17.95
C ASP A 7 -37.66 -20.27 -17.14
N LEU A 8 -36.62 -20.84 -17.74
CA LEU A 8 -35.81 -21.90 -17.11
C LEU A 8 -34.32 -21.51 -17.11
N VAL A 9 -33.64 -21.92 -16.05
CA VAL A 9 -32.18 -21.78 -15.90
C VAL A 9 -31.61 -23.08 -15.34
N SER A 10 -30.50 -23.52 -15.88
CA SER A 10 -29.74 -24.62 -15.27
C SER A 10 -29.12 -24.14 -13.95
N ALA A 11 -29.37 -24.85 -12.87
CA ALA A 11 -28.84 -24.54 -11.55
C ALA A 11 -28.26 -25.80 -10.90
N THR A 12 -27.21 -25.63 -10.12
CA THR A 12 -26.63 -26.66 -9.25
C THR A 12 -26.76 -26.20 -7.82
N SER A 13 -27.25 -27.08 -6.95
CA SER A 13 -27.35 -26.84 -5.51
C SER A 13 -26.20 -27.55 -4.80
N TRP A 14 -25.53 -26.85 -3.87
CA TRP A 14 -24.53 -27.42 -2.97
C TRP A 14 -25.00 -27.25 -1.53
N ASP A 15 -24.80 -28.30 -0.72
CA ASP A 15 -25.00 -28.23 0.73
C ASP A 15 -23.71 -27.70 1.37
N LEU A 16 -23.59 -26.38 1.51
CA LEU A 16 -22.41 -25.69 2.01
C LEU A 16 -22.79 -24.80 3.19
N GLY A 17 -21.91 -24.76 4.19
CA GLY A 17 -21.97 -23.71 5.20
C GLY A 17 -21.76 -22.31 4.59
N GLU A 18 -22.23 -21.29 5.27
CA GLU A 18 -22.18 -19.91 4.76
C GLU A 18 -20.75 -19.45 4.42
N LEU A 19 -19.77 -19.80 5.25
CA LEU A 19 -18.36 -19.49 5.00
C LEU A 19 -17.86 -20.13 3.70
N ASP A 20 -18.15 -21.41 3.50
CA ASP A 20 -17.69 -22.15 2.32
C ASP A 20 -18.41 -21.67 1.06
N ALA A 21 -19.67 -21.27 1.16
CA ALA A 21 -20.42 -20.66 0.07
C ALA A 21 -19.81 -19.31 -0.35
N LEU A 22 -19.41 -18.44 0.59
CA LEU A 22 -18.73 -17.18 0.30
C LEU A 22 -17.36 -17.38 -0.34
N LEU A 23 -16.60 -18.37 0.13
CA LEU A 23 -15.30 -18.70 -0.45
C LEU A 23 -15.45 -19.26 -1.87
N LEU A 24 -16.44 -20.13 -2.10
CA LEU A 24 -16.74 -20.66 -3.43
C LEU A 24 -17.21 -19.57 -4.39
N GLU A 25 -18.11 -18.67 -3.96
CA GLU A 25 -18.54 -17.53 -4.77
C GLU A 25 -17.34 -16.70 -5.27
N ARG A 26 -16.39 -16.43 -4.37
CA ARG A 26 -15.16 -15.73 -4.76
C ARG A 26 -14.34 -16.47 -5.81
N VAL A 27 -14.20 -17.78 -5.67
CA VAL A 27 -13.48 -18.62 -6.66
C VAL A 27 -14.19 -18.57 -8.01
N LEU A 28 -15.52 -18.70 -8.03
CA LEU A 28 -16.32 -18.64 -9.26
C LEU A 28 -16.28 -17.25 -9.93
N ARG A 29 -16.14 -16.18 -9.13
CA ARG A 29 -15.97 -14.80 -9.64
C ARG A 29 -14.52 -14.43 -9.97
N ALA A 30 -13.56 -15.32 -9.82
CA ALA A 30 -12.13 -15.03 -9.99
C ALA A 30 -11.73 -14.55 -11.41
N SER A 31 -12.64 -14.62 -12.39
CA SER A 31 -12.47 -14.03 -13.73
C SER A 31 -12.59 -12.49 -13.74
N SER A 32 -13.14 -11.86 -12.68
CA SER A 32 -13.19 -10.41 -12.53
C SER A 32 -12.09 -9.95 -11.55
N SER A 33 -11.22 -9.04 -12.01
CA SER A 33 -10.17 -8.46 -11.16
C SER A 33 -10.81 -7.65 -10.01
N SER A 34 -10.77 -8.19 -8.80
CA SER A 34 -11.19 -7.45 -7.60
C SER A 34 -10.18 -6.36 -7.25
N SER A 35 -10.65 -5.19 -6.86
CA SER A 35 -9.80 -4.11 -6.36
C SER A 35 -9.19 -4.48 -4.99
N ALA A 36 -8.11 -3.80 -4.62
CA ALA A 36 -7.46 -4.02 -3.32
C ALA A 36 -8.38 -3.73 -2.11
N LEU A 37 -9.32 -2.79 -2.27
CA LEU A 37 -10.33 -2.49 -1.25
C LEU A 37 -11.41 -3.57 -1.15
N GLU A 38 -11.93 -4.05 -2.28
CA GLU A 38 -12.90 -5.15 -2.30
C GLU A 38 -12.31 -6.41 -1.64
N GLU A 39 -11.05 -6.73 -1.94
CA GLU A 39 -10.32 -7.78 -1.25
C GLU A 39 -10.22 -7.51 0.26
N GLY A 40 -9.91 -6.26 0.64
CA GLY A 40 -9.84 -5.85 2.04
C GLY A 40 -11.18 -6.00 2.76
N TRP A 41 -12.29 -5.55 2.19
CA TRP A 41 -13.63 -5.68 2.77
C TRP A 41 -14.06 -7.14 2.90
N PHE A 42 -13.78 -7.96 1.90
CA PHE A 42 -14.06 -9.39 1.96
C PHE A 42 -13.26 -10.07 3.09
N LEU A 43 -11.96 -9.78 3.20
CA LEU A 43 -11.13 -10.30 4.29
C LEU A 43 -11.61 -9.81 5.66
N LYS A 44 -12.04 -8.53 5.76
CA LYS A 44 -12.62 -7.99 6.99
C LYS A 44 -13.89 -8.76 7.40
N GLU A 45 -14.78 -9.04 6.46
CA GLU A 45 -15.97 -9.86 6.71
C GLU A 45 -15.61 -11.24 7.28
N LEU A 46 -14.63 -11.90 6.67
CA LEU A 46 -14.15 -13.21 7.14
C LEU A 46 -13.56 -13.16 8.56
N VAL A 47 -12.84 -12.10 8.89
CA VAL A 47 -12.29 -11.91 10.25
C VAL A 47 -13.40 -11.57 11.24
N THR A 48 -14.27 -10.61 10.92
CA THR A 48 -15.22 -10.07 11.90
C THR A 48 -16.44 -10.97 12.13
N ARG A 49 -16.90 -11.64 11.06
CA ARG A 49 -18.11 -12.46 11.12
C ARG A 49 -17.82 -13.93 11.42
N PHE A 50 -16.74 -14.46 10.87
CA PHE A 50 -16.38 -15.88 11.00
C PHE A 50 -15.20 -16.13 11.93
N GLY A 51 -14.58 -15.08 12.48
CA GLY A 51 -13.48 -15.21 13.45
C GLY A 51 -12.20 -15.80 12.88
N LEU A 52 -12.00 -15.77 11.55
CA LEU A 52 -10.80 -16.34 10.93
C LEU A 52 -9.56 -15.55 11.29
N SER A 53 -8.49 -16.26 11.66
CA SER A 53 -7.19 -15.64 11.90
C SER A 53 -6.49 -15.21 10.60
N ARG A 54 -5.52 -14.30 10.71
CA ARG A 54 -4.73 -13.86 9.53
C ARG A 54 -3.92 -15.02 8.93
N GLU A 55 -3.46 -15.93 9.74
CA GLU A 55 -2.72 -17.12 9.36
C GLU A 55 -3.62 -18.10 8.59
N GLU A 56 -4.84 -18.27 9.06
CA GLU A 56 -5.82 -19.12 8.38
C GLU A 56 -6.23 -18.53 7.03
N LEU A 57 -6.49 -17.21 6.98
CA LEU A 57 -6.74 -16.51 5.73
C LEU A 57 -5.55 -16.64 4.77
N ALA A 58 -4.31 -16.48 5.26
CA ALA A 58 -3.13 -16.64 4.44
C ALA A 58 -3.06 -18.02 3.77
N ARG A 59 -3.34 -19.07 4.52
CA ARG A 59 -3.39 -20.45 4.00
C ARG A 59 -4.53 -20.66 3.00
N ARG A 60 -5.75 -20.21 3.31
CA ARG A 60 -6.94 -20.39 2.44
C ARG A 60 -6.83 -19.63 1.12
N PHE A 61 -6.14 -18.49 1.11
CA PHE A 61 -5.98 -17.64 -0.07
C PHE A 61 -4.67 -17.88 -0.83
N ASP A 62 -3.82 -18.78 -0.34
CA ASP A 62 -2.45 -18.97 -0.87
C ASP A 62 -1.70 -17.65 -0.96
N ARG A 63 -1.66 -16.92 0.16
CA ARG A 63 -1.04 -15.62 0.30
C ARG A 63 -0.24 -15.54 1.60
N THR A 64 0.68 -14.58 1.68
CA THR A 64 1.40 -14.32 2.93
C THR A 64 0.53 -13.57 3.94
N THR A 65 0.80 -13.76 5.25
CA THR A 65 0.15 -12.99 6.31
C THR A 65 0.37 -11.49 6.16
N SER A 66 1.51 -11.07 5.61
CA SER A 66 1.80 -9.67 5.26
C SER A 66 0.88 -9.15 4.15
N TRP A 67 0.52 -9.98 3.18
CA TRP A 67 -0.44 -9.61 2.15
C TRP A 67 -1.84 -9.39 2.75
N ILE A 68 -2.30 -10.33 3.59
CA ILE A 68 -3.58 -10.22 4.31
C ILE A 68 -3.60 -8.94 5.16
N SER A 69 -2.55 -8.71 5.96
CA SER A 69 -2.46 -7.54 6.85
C SER A 69 -2.50 -6.21 6.08
N ARG A 70 -1.87 -6.13 4.91
CA ARG A 70 -1.91 -4.93 4.07
C ARG A 70 -3.31 -4.66 3.51
N ARG A 71 -4.03 -5.70 3.07
CA ARG A 71 -5.41 -5.56 2.60
C ARG A 71 -6.37 -5.15 3.71
N LEU A 72 -6.26 -5.80 4.87
CA LEU A 72 -7.04 -5.43 6.05
C LEU A 72 -6.75 -3.99 6.50
N GLY A 73 -5.49 -3.55 6.46
CA GLY A 73 -5.12 -2.19 6.81
C GLY A 73 -5.84 -1.12 5.99
N LEU A 74 -6.13 -1.37 4.71
CA LEU A 74 -6.89 -0.42 3.87
C LEU A 74 -8.32 -0.15 4.40
N VAL A 75 -8.94 -1.14 5.04
CA VAL A 75 -10.36 -1.08 5.41
C VAL A 75 -10.61 -1.01 6.91
N MET A 76 -9.59 -1.32 7.71
CA MET A 76 -9.68 -1.29 9.18
C MET A 76 -8.97 -0.09 9.80
N ASP A 77 -7.89 0.36 9.17
CA ASP A 77 -7.04 1.42 9.73
C ASP A 77 -7.23 2.77 9.02
N LEU A 78 -7.63 2.77 7.73
CA LEU A 78 -7.87 4.03 7.02
C LEU A 78 -9.25 4.60 7.33
N PRO A 79 -9.33 5.93 7.56
CA PRO A 79 -10.62 6.64 7.65
C PRO A 79 -11.47 6.44 6.39
N PRO A 80 -12.81 6.42 6.49
CA PRO A 80 -13.71 6.24 5.34
C PRO A 80 -13.47 7.22 4.21
N ALA A 81 -13.16 8.49 4.51
CA ALA A 81 -12.83 9.50 3.51
C ALA A 81 -11.57 9.14 2.70
N VAL A 82 -10.55 8.57 3.36
CA VAL A 82 -9.32 8.11 2.69
C VAL A 82 -9.58 6.87 1.85
N GLN A 83 -10.41 5.93 2.35
CA GLN A 83 -10.83 4.77 1.57
C GLN A 83 -11.54 5.19 0.27
N GLU A 84 -12.35 6.24 0.31
CA GLU A 84 -13.04 6.78 -0.88
C GLU A 84 -12.04 7.30 -1.92
N HIS A 85 -10.98 8.00 -1.52
CA HIS A 85 -9.91 8.43 -2.43
C HIS A 85 -9.16 7.23 -3.06
N VAL A 86 -9.02 6.13 -2.33
CA VAL A 86 -8.44 4.89 -2.88
C VAL A 86 -9.44 4.21 -3.83
N ARG A 87 -10.72 4.17 -3.49
CA ARG A 87 -11.78 3.56 -4.29
C ARG A 87 -11.95 4.24 -5.65
N THR A 88 -11.88 5.56 -5.67
CA THR A 88 -11.98 6.38 -6.90
C THR A 88 -10.69 6.40 -7.71
N GLY A 89 -9.62 5.80 -7.22
CA GLY A 89 -8.30 5.81 -7.87
C GLY A 89 -7.57 7.15 -7.80
N ALA A 90 -8.04 8.10 -6.98
CA ALA A 90 -7.33 9.34 -6.72
C ALA A 90 -6.01 9.08 -5.97
N ILE A 91 -6.00 8.06 -5.12
CA ILE A 91 -4.80 7.56 -4.44
C ILE A 91 -4.63 6.08 -4.78
N GLY A 92 -3.44 5.71 -5.25
CA GLY A 92 -3.15 4.31 -5.60
C GLY A 92 -3.14 3.41 -4.36
N PRO A 93 -3.78 2.22 -4.41
CA PRO A 93 -3.93 1.33 -3.24
C PRO A 93 -2.58 0.86 -2.68
N HIS A 94 -1.58 0.64 -3.53
CA HIS A 94 -0.23 0.27 -3.09
C HIS A 94 0.41 1.37 -2.23
N ALA A 95 0.29 2.63 -2.67
CA ALA A 95 0.83 3.78 -1.94
C ALA A 95 0.06 4.00 -0.62
N ALA A 96 -1.27 3.83 -0.64
CA ALA A 96 -2.10 3.91 0.55
C ALA A 96 -1.68 2.85 1.60
N MET A 97 -1.53 1.59 1.21
CA MET A 97 -1.07 0.52 2.10
C MET A 97 0.31 0.79 2.71
N ARG A 98 1.21 1.37 1.91
CA ARG A 98 2.60 1.55 2.32
C ARG A 98 2.82 2.77 3.19
N TYR A 99 2.07 3.85 2.97
CA TYR A 99 2.33 5.15 3.58
C TYR A 99 1.15 5.70 4.40
N LEU A 100 -0.09 5.60 3.89
CA LEU A 100 -1.25 6.15 4.60
C LEU A 100 -1.72 5.23 5.73
N VAL A 101 -1.68 3.92 5.58
CA VAL A 101 -2.04 2.99 6.66
C VAL A 101 -1.13 3.17 7.89
N PRO A 102 0.21 3.18 7.78
CA PRO A 102 1.06 3.50 8.94
C PRO A 102 0.84 4.90 9.49
N LEU A 103 0.57 5.89 8.64
CA LEU A 103 0.27 7.25 9.08
C LEU A 103 -1.04 7.29 9.87
N ALA A 104 -2.11 6.65 9.39
CA ALA A 104 -3.40 6.59 10.06
C ALA A 104 -3.29 5.94 11.46
N ARG A 105 -2.52 4.86 11.59
CA ARG A 105 -2.23 4.22 12.88
C ARG A 105 -1.52 5.15 13.86
N ALA A 106 -0.65 6.03 13.37
CA ALA A 106 0.08 7.00 14.19
C ALA A 106 -0.76 8.25 14.49
N ASN A 107 -1.47 8.77 13.48
CA ASN A 107 -2.32 9.96 13.57
C ASN A 107 -3.37 9.94 12.46
N GLU A 108 -4.56 9.46 12.80
CA GLU A 108 -5.69 9.33 11.88
C GLU A 108 -6.11 10.67 11.27
N ARG A 109 -6.15 11.72 12.10
CA ARG A 109 -6.57 13.08 11.69
C ARG A 109 -5.62 13.69 10.65
N ASP A 110 -4.32 13.51 10.84
CA ASP A 110 -3.32 14.01 9.90
C ASP A 110 -3.31 13.19 8.61
N CYS A 111 -3.53 11.88 8.70
CA CYS A 111 -3.71 11.02 7.53
C CYS A 111 -4.89 11.48 6.66
N GLU A 112 -6.04 11.75 7.26
CA GLU A 112 -7.23 12.21 6.56
C GLU A 112 -6.99 13.56 5.87
N LYS A 113 -6.46 14.55 6.61
CA LYS A 113 -6.13 15.87 6.06
C LYS A 113 -5.15 15.79 4.90
N LEU A 114 -4.06 15.02 5.06
CA LEU A 114 -3.08 14.84 4.01
C LEU A 114 -3.71 14.19 2.76
N ALA A 115 -4.51 13.14 2.94
CA ALA A 115 -5.17 12.45 1.84
C ALA A 115 -6.12 13.39 1.07
N VAL A 116 -6.93 14.20 1.77
CA VAL A 116 -7.82 15.20 1.17
C VAL A 116 -7.01 16.26 0.40
N ALA A 117 -5.92 16.77 0.97
CA ALA A 117 -5.10 17.79 0.34
C ALA A 117 -4.40 17.32 -0.94
N ILE A 118 -3.98 16.03 -1.00
CA ILE A 118 -3.18 15.54 -2.12
C ILE A 118 -3.98 14.76 -3.17
N ALA A 119 -5.17 14.24 -2.84
CA ALA A 119 -5.99 13.43 -3.74
C ALA A 119 -6.30 14.11 -5.10
N PRO A 120 -6.57 15.44 -5.17
CA PRO A 120 -6.81 16.11 -6.44
C PRO A 120 -5.62 16.05 -7.41
N ALA A 121 -4.40 16.01 -6.89
CA ALA A 121 -3.18 15.93 -7.70
C ALA A 121 -2.85 14.50 -8.16
N ARG A 122 -3.61 13.48 -7.72
CA ARG A 122 -3.35 12.05 -8.01
C ARG A 122 -1.89 11.66 -7.78
N PRO A 123 -1.41 11.72 -6.54
CA PRO A 123 0.01 11.57 -6.21
C PRO A 123 0.54 10.21 -6.64
N SER A 124 1.77 10.19 -7.13
CA SER A 124 2.50 8.94 -7.36
C SER A 124 2.86 8.26 -6.02
N SER A 125 3.21 6.98 -6.08
CA SER A 125 3.73 6.27 -4.90
C SER A 125 5.02 6.91 -4.36
N ARG A 126 5.82 7.52 -5.24
CA ARG A 126 7.03 8.27 -4.85
C ARG A 126 6.70 9.53 -4.07
N ASP A 127 5.71 10.30 -4.54
CA ASP A 127 5.28 11.54 -3.87
C ASP A 127 4.77 11.26 -2.46
N LEU A 128 3.89 10.26 -2.31
CA LEU A 128 3.43 9.82 -0.99
C LEU A 128 4.57 9.31 -0.11
N GLY A 129 5.56 8.64 -0.70
CA GLY A 129 6.77 8.21 0.02
C GLY A 129 7.58 9.40 0.55
N VAL A 130 7.76 10.46 -0.25
CA VAL A 130 8.45 11.70 0.16
C VAL A 130 7.68 12.37 1.30
N LEU A 131 6.36 12.55 1.16
CA LEU A 131 5.53 13.16 2.19
C LEU A 131 5.55 12.38 3.50
N TYR A 132 5.41 11.06 3.43
CA TYR A 132 5.45 10.20 4.60
C TYR A 132 6.80 10.25 5.32
N THR A 133 7.92 10.14 4.59
CA THR A 133 9.26 10.21 5.19
C THR A 133 9.56 11.58 5.79
N THR A 134 9.10 12.66 5.13
CA THR A 134 9.22 14.01 5.66
C THR A 134 8.37 14.22 6.92
N TYR A 135 7.16 13.65 6.96
CA TYR A 135 6.28 13.68 8.13
C TYR A 135 6.90 12.95 9.32
N VAL A 136 7.36 11.70 9.11
CA VAL A 136 7.91 10.85 10.17
C VAL A 136 9.21 11.43 10.74
N GLY A 137 10.11 11.92 9.88
CA GLY A 137 11.39 12.51 10.28
C GLY A 137 11.29 13.97 10.74
N GLY A 138 10.13 14.63 10.54
CA GLY A 138 9.95 16.04 10.83
C GLY A 138 9.53 16.34 12.26
N ASN A 139 9.84 17.58 12.70
CA ASN A 139 9.27 18.16 13.90
C ASN A 139 7.79 18.57 13.69
N GLU A 140 7.14 19.06 14.73
CA GLU A 140 5.70 19.44 14.69
C GLU A 140 5.40 20.43 13.56
N ARG A 141 6.24 21.45 13.38
CA ARG A 141 6.08 22.45 12.30
C ARG A 141 6.18 21.82 10.91
N THR A 142 7.12 20.91 10.73
CA THR A 142 7.28 20.17 9.46
C THR A 142 6.07 19.27 9.20
N ARG A 143 5.57 18.56 10.22
CA ARG A 143 4.37 17.72 10.11
C ARG A 143 3.14 18.54 9.73
N ALA A 144 2.96 19.68 10.39
CA ALA A 144 1.88 20.61 10.07
C ALA A 144 1.97 21.09 8.61
N LEU A 145 3.17 21.41 8.11
CA LEU A 145 3.38 21.82 6.72
C LEU A 145 3.07 20.70 5.72
N VAL A 146 3.52 19.47 5.99
CA VAL A 146 3.23 18.32 5.14
C VAL A 146 1.72 18.10 4.98
N VAL A 147 0.97 18.31 6.06
CA VAL A 147 -0.49 18.11 6.08
C VAL A 147 -1.23 19.29 5.43
N SER A 148 -0.79 20.55 5.66
CA SER A 148 -1.48 21.74 5.17
C SER A 148 -1.15 22.09 3.73
N ASP A 149 0.10 21.89 3.29
CA ASP A 149 0.55 22.18 1.92
C ASP A 149 1.54 21.11 1.42
N PRO A 150 1.04 19.89 1.12
CA PRO A 150 1.88 18.82 0.58
C PRO A 150 2.52 19.19 -0.76
N ALA A 151 1.88 20.03 -1.56
CA ALA A 151 2.40 20.46 -2.86
C ALA A 151 3.66 21.31 -2.73
N LEU A 152 3.71 22.18 -1.73
CA LEU A 152 4.90 22.95 -1.42
C LEU A 152 6.08 22.06 -1.01
N VAL A 153 5.82 21.06 -0.17
CA VAL A 153 6.85 20.09 0.27
C VAL A 153 7.43 19.33 -0.92
N LEU A 154 6.57 18.88 -1.83
CA LEU A 154 7.00 18.15 -3.04
C LEU A 154 7.80 19.04 -3.99
N ARG A 155 7.38 20.30 -4.18
CA ARG A 155 8.11 21.28 -5.00
C ARG A 155 9.49 21.57 -4.42
N ALA A 156 9.57 21.91 -3.13
CA ALA A 156 10.83 22.18 -2.46
C ALA A 156 11.79 20.97 -2.52
N ARG A 157 11.26 19.76 -2.47
CA ARG A 157 12.07 18.55 -2.64
C ARG A 157 12.59 18.38 -4.06
N ALA A 158 11.72 18.64 -5.06
CA ALA A 158 12.11 18.56 -6.46
C ALA A 158 13.18 19.59 -6.84
N GLU A 159 13.10 20.80 -6.29
CA GLU A 159 14.12 21.85 -6.48
C GLU A 159 15.47 21.43 -5.90
N ARG A 160 15.52 20.93 -4.66
CA ARG A 160 16.74 20.40 -4.05
C ARG A 160 17.35 19.24 -4.85
N GLU A 161 16.53 18.37 -5.40
CA GLU A 161 17.01 17.26 -6.25
C GLU A 161 17.55 17.78 -7.60
N ARG A 162 17.05 18.91 -8.11
CA ARG A 162 17.58 19.57 -9.31
C ARG A 162 18.89 20.28 -9.01
N GLU A 163 18.96 21.04 -7.92
CA GLU A 163 20.14 21.73 -7.45
C GLU A 163 21.28 20.71 -7.18
N GLY A 164 20.97 19.62 -6.46
CA GLY A 164 21.94 18.55 -6.20
C GLY A 164 22.39 17.76 -7.45
N LYS A 165 21.67 17.87 -8.57
CA LYS A 165 22.10 17.31 -9.87
C LYS A 165 22.82 18.32 -10.77
N GLY A 166 22.71 19.61 -10.48
CA GLY A 166 23.17 20.70 -11.34
C GLY A 166 24.57 21.23 -11.03
N ASP A 167 24.98 21.29 -9.79
CA ASP A 167 26.16 22.05 -9.35
C ASP A 167 27.41 21.24 -8.96
N GLY A 168 27.39 19.95 -9.07
CA GLY A 168 28.59 19.14 -8.80
C GLY A 168 29.57 19.22 -9.97
N THR A 169 30.82 19.64 -9.70
CA THR A 169 31.92 19.44 -10.63
C THR A 169 32.04 17.96 -11.01
N PRO A 170 32.65 17.61 -12.16
CA PRO A 170 32.88 16.20 -12.50
C PRO A 170 33.58 15.40 -11.39
N ALA A 171 34.43 16.06 -10.60
CA ALA A 171 35.15 15.47 -9.46
C ALA A 171 34.18 15.19 -8.28
N GLU A 172 33.25 16.09 -7.96
CA GLU A 172 32.25 15.89 -6.89
C GLU A 172 31.24 14.78 -7.26
N ARG A 173 30.84 14.71 -8.53
CA ARG A 173 30.00 13.61 -9.03
C ARG A 173 30.72 12.26 -8.90
N LEU A 174 31.99 12.22 -9.26
CA LEU A 174 32.83 11.02 -9.11
C LEU A 174 32.98 10.62 -7.63
N LEU A 175 33.16 11.59 -6.73
CA LEU A 175 33.21 11.33 -5.28
C LEU A 175 31.92 10.78 -4.74
N GLU A 176 30.76 11.28 -5.20
CA GLU A 176 29.45 10.77 -4.78
C GLU A 176 29.20 9.36 -5.33
N ASP A 177 29.54 9.09 -6.58
CA ASP A 177 29.47 7.75 -7.17
C ASP A 177 30.35 6.76 -6.41
N LEU A 178 31.57 7.17 -6.01
CA LEU A 178 32.46 6.36 -5.20
C LEU A 178 31.90 6.09 -3.79
N ARG A 179 31.24 7.07 -3.16
CA ARG A 179 30.55 6.87 -1.87
C ARG A 179 29.41 5.87 -1.98
N VAL A 180 28.59 5.99 -3.04
CA VAL A 180 27.49 5.06 -3.31
C VAL A 180 28.05 3.65 -3.56
N ALA A 181 29.07 3.51 -4.39
CA ALA A 181 29.73 2.24 -4.68
C ALA A 181 30.33 1.61 -3.41
N SER A 182 31.03 2.40 -2.58
CA SER A 182 31.56 1.96 -1.29
C SER A 182 30.46 1.46 -0.35
N GLY A 183 29.33 2.17 -0.29
CA GLY A 183 28.17 1.76 0.51
C GLY A 183 27.54 0.45 0.02
N VAL A 184 27.48 0.22 -1.30
CA VAL A 184 27.00 -1.04 -1.88
C VAL A 184 27.97 -2.18 -1.54
N MET A 185 29.28 -1.97 -1.74
CA MET A 185 30.31 -2.96 -1.43
C MET A 185 30.33 -3.32 0.07
N HIS A 186 30.17 -2.34 0.95
CA HIS A 186 30.09 -2.60 2.40
C HIS A 186 28.89 -3.46 2.76
N ARG A 187 27.70 -3.17 2.20
CA ARG A 187 26.50 -4.00 2.39
C ARG A 187 26.68 -5.40 1.83
N ALA A 188 27.27 -5.54 0.64
CA ALA A 188 27.56 -6.84 0.03
C ALA A 188 28.52 -7.66 0.90
N SER A 189 29.62 -7.05 1.35
CA SER A 189 30.58 -7.69 2.25
C SER A 189 29.97 -8.08 3.59
N SER A 190 29.06 -7.26 4.13
CA SER A 190 28.34 -7.58 5.37
C SER A 190 27.37 -8.76 5.19
N ARG A 191 26.74 -8.90 4.02
CA ARG A 191 25.90 -10.05 3.69
C ARG A 191 26.70 -11.33 3.52
N LEU A 192 27.84 -11.26 2.83
CA LEU A 192 28.77 -12.38 2.68
C LEU A 192 29.27 -12.89 4.03
N ARG A 193 29.68 -11.97 4.93
CA ARG A 193 30.11 -12.34 6.29
C ARG A 193 29.00 -12.94 7.15
N ARG A 194 27.74 -12.71 6.85
CA ARG A 194 26.57 -13.28 7.54
C ARG A 194 26.08 -14.61 6.93
N GLY A 195 26.87 -15.23 6.06
CA GLY A 195 26.54 -16.55 5.51
C GLY A 195 25.49 -16.53 4.40
N ALA A 196 25.17 -15.40 3.78
CA ALA A 196 24.14 -15.31 2.76
C ALA A 196 24.42 -16.11 1.45
N LEU A 197 25.55 -16.83 1.37
CA LEU A 197 25.88 -17.77 0.28
C LEU A 197 25.81 -19.24 0.73
N ASP A 198 25.63 -19.52 2.03
CA ASP A 198 25.55 -20.90 2.52
C ASP A 198 24.15 -21.53 2.33
N ASP A 199 23.13 -20.71 2.03
CA ASP A 199 21.75 -21.17 1.79
C ASP A 199 21.40 -21.45 0.31
N ALA A 200 22.39 -21.46 -0.57
CA ALA A 200 22.20 -21.64 -2.03
C ALA A 200 22.69 -23.02 -2.56
N ASN A 201 22.81 -24.04 -1.68
CA ASN A 201 23.10 -25.42 -2.07
C ASN A 201 21.96 -26.36 -1.68
#